data_3dd7a174fc49dc89bf732250909ccec9
#
_entry.id   3dd7a174fc49dc89bf732250909ccec9
#
_cell.length_a   1.000
_cell.length_b   1.000
_cell.length_c   1.000
_cell.angle_alpha   90.00
_cell.angle_beta   90.00
_cell.angle_gamma   90.00
#
_symmetry.space_group_name_H-M   'P 1'
#
loop_
_entity.id
_entity.type
_entity.pdbx_description
1 polymer ?
#
loop_
_entity_poly.entity_id
_entity_poly.type
_entity_poly.pdbx_seq_one_letter_code
_entity_poly.pdbx_strand_id
1 'polypeptide(L)'
;MPPAIAKRLIIGFGSESGNARALAQQLAALPGLQSFSPQALPLNEVSLAAWDAQDVLVILSSSFGDGEPPANAEGFLANVQQAQALPGLRYALFGLGDTGYPQFCGFTKKLDGALQQRGAQPLLHRVDADACYPAFFAQWAPVLQAVLQGQPHAGQDLKLQVKAYGEENAYAARILECRQLNQGAPGAFHVRLASEGSGMHWRAGDTLHVLPENDPALLDAIAQWYGEPAAADLLRHKELRQISKTVLRELARASGHERLKALLKFSQRKELEAYLWGADLLDLLQDFCTPAQLPLAELAELLSPRLPRAYSIASHGQAGHLDLCIREVQHERQGRQRYGMATRWLRASPPAVKVYCRSNPGFHLPADAQAPLLLIGTGTGIAPLMGLLREMQHSGQQRRTCLIFGEKQRACDFLYEDELTALHQQGQLGTLITAFSRDGQSKYYVQHAIADHALHIRQLLTDGAHIYLCGNKAHLEDAIAQAINALDEASQTDAKADTQTQTLWQRLQAQGRLHQELY
;
A
#
# COMPACT_ATOMS: atom_id res chain seq x y z
N MET A 1 34.22 3.48 31.68
CA MET A 1 34.93 3.57 30.40
C MET A 1 33.96 4.13 29.40
N PRO A 2 34.30 5.10 28.57
CA PRO A 2 33.44 5.49 27.44
C PRO A 2 33.21 4.25 26.60
N PRO A 3 31.99 4.02 26.08
CA PRO A 3 31.71 2.88 25.24
C PRO A 3 32.59 2.96 23.99
N ALA A 4 33.15 1.81 23.62
CA ALA A 4 34.05 1.72 22.47
C ALA A 4 33.30 2.22 21.19
N ILE A 5 33.91 3.15 20.52
CA ILE A 5 33.45 3.66 19.22
C ILE A 5 33.36 2.48 18.24
N ALA A 6 32.30 2.40 17.44
CA ALA A 6 32.16 1.34 16.44
C ALA A 6 33.37 1.38 15.48
N LYS A 7 33.91 0.18 15.15
CA LYS A 7 35.10 0.07 14.29
C LYS A 7 34.69 -0.21 12.84
N ARG A 8 33.67 -1.03 12.66
CA ARG A 8 33.10 -1.41 11.36
C ARG A 8 31.58 -1.31 11.41
N LEU A 9 30.99 -0.72 10.37
CA LEU A 9 29.55 -0.57 10.25
C LEU A 9 29.07 -1.32 9.00
N ILE A 10 28.32 -2.40 9.21
CA ILE A 10 27.64 -3.11 8.12
C ILE A 10 26.16 -2.77 8.16
N ILE A 11 25.62 -2.40 7.01
CA ILE A 11 24.21 -2.06 6.83
C ILE A 11 23.57 -3.14 5.97
N GLY A 12 22.94 -4.13 6.60
CA GLY A 12 22.23 -5.20 5.92
C GLY A 12 20.82 -4.76 5.50
N PHE A 13 20.43 -5.01 4.25
CA PHE A 13 19.06 -4.72 3.82
C PHE A 13 18.34 -5.94 3.25
N GLY A 14 17.01 -6.00 3.55
CA GLY A 14 16.06 -6.93 2.95
C GLY A 14 14.93 -6.17 2.25
N SER A 15 14.78 -6.30 0.92
CA SER A 15 13.84 -5.46 0.16
C SER A 15 13.35 -6.13 -1.11
N GLU A 16 12.01 -6.16 -1.30
CA GLU A 16 11.37 -6.54 -2.57
C GLU A 16 11.07 -5.30 -3.44
N SER A 17 10.52 -4.24 -2.82
CA SER A 17 10.09 -3.01 -3.51
C SER A 17 11.21 -1.98 -3.67
N GLY A 18 12.39 -2.21 -3.08
CA GLY A 18 13.51 -1.27 -3.11
C GLY A 18 13.55 -0.27 -1.94
N ASN A 19 12.49 -0.11 -1.15
CA ASN A 19 12.43 0.90 -0.09
C ASN A 19 13.51 0.72 0.98
N ALA A 20 13.66 -0.49 1.54
CA ALA A 20 14.69 -0.76 2.56
C ALA A 20 16.11 -0.60 1.98
N ARG A 21 16.32 -0.96 0.71
CA ARG A 21 17.58 -0.74 -0.01
C ARG A 21 17.90 0.75 -0.12
N ALA A 22 16.92 1.57 -0.51
CA ALA A 22 17.09 3.02 -0.62
C ALA A 22 17.48 3.65 0.72
N LEU A 23 16.80 3.27 1.82
CA LEU A 23 17.16 3.73 3.17
C LEU A 23 18.55 3.27 3.60
N ALA A 24 18.97 2.04 3.28
CA ALA A 24 20.31 1.54 3.58
C ALA A 24 21.39 2.34 2.85
N GLN A 25 21.17 2.67 1.60
CA GLN A 25 22.06 3.51 0.80
C GLN A 25 22.12 4.96 1.33
N GLN A 26 20.96 5.52 1.69
CA GLN A 26 20.88 6.85 2.30
C GLN A 26 21.64 6.89 3.64
N LEU A 27 21.48 5.87 4.49
CA LEU A 27 22.20 5.76 5.76
C LEU A 27 23.72 5.66 5.53
N ALA A 28 24.16 4.81 4.59
CA ALA A 28 25.56 4.66 4.25
C ALA A 28 26.18 5.96 3.71
N ALA A 29 25.42 6.82 3.08
CA ALA A 29 25.89 8.08 2.52
C ALA A 29 25.97 9.23 3.56
N LEU A 30 25.48 9.05 4.79
CA LEU A 30 25.50 10.11 5.81
C LEU A 30 26.95 10.52 6.14
N PRO A 31 27.30 11.82 6.07
CA PRO A 31 28.64 12.31 6.34
C PRO A 31 29.15 11.92 7.73
N GLY A 32 28.27 11.92 8.74
CA GLY A 32 28.62 11.56 10.12
C GLY A 32 28.92 10.10 10.35
N LEU A 33 28.69 9.21 9.39
CA LEU A 33 28.99 7.78 9.47
C LEU A 33 30.23 7.34 8.66
N GLN A 34 30.80 8.23 7.86
CA GLN A 34 31.93 7.89 6.96
C GLN A 34 33.17 7.37 7.71
N SER A 35 33.39 7.84 8.95
CA SER A 35 34.50 7.35 9.81
C SER A 35 34.39 5.88 10.17
N PHE A 36 33.21 5.26 10.02
CA PHE A 36 32.97 3.85 10.30
C PHE A 36 33.05 2.96 9.02
N SER A 37 33.39 3.55 7.87
CA SER A 37 33.46 2.87 6.57
C SER A 37 32.21 2.01 6.28
N PRO A 38 31.00 2.61 6.22
CA PRO A 38 29.74 1.89 6.12
C PRO A 38 29.63 1.12 4.79
N GLN A 39 29.18 -0.15 4.88
CA GLN A 39 28.94 -1.01 3.73
C GLN A 39 27.46 -1.43 3.70
N ALA A 40 26.75 -1.09 2.64
CA ALA A 40 25.36 -1.52 2.42
C ALA A 40 25.31 -2.81 1.57
N LEU A 41 24.82 -3.92 2.15
CA LEU A 41 24.80 -5.24 1.53
C LEU A 41 23.40 -5.89 1.66
N PRO A 42 22.96 -6.71 0.69
CA PRO A 42 21.84 -7.62 0.90
C PRO A 42 22.07 -8.49 2.15
N LEU A 43 21.02 -8.76 2.93
CA LEU A 43 21.16 -9.54 4.17
C LEU A 43 21.73 -10.94 3.92
N ASN A 44 21.41 -11.58 2.80
CA ASN A 44 21.98 -12.89 2.46
C ASN A 44 23.51 -12.87 2.25
N GLU A 45 24.11 -11.70 2.02
CA GLU A 45 25.56 -11.52 1.83
C GLU A 45 26.28 -11.15 3.15
N VAL A 46 25.51 -10.88 4.22
CA VAL A 46 26.08 -10.54 5.55
C VAL A 46 26.56 -11.81 6.23
N SER A 47 27.88 -11.94 6.41
CA SER A 47 28.46 -13.05 7.16
C SER A 47 28.28 -12.86 8.66
N LEU A 48 27.86 -13.92 9.36
CA LEU A 48 27.79 -13.96 10.83
C LEU A 48 29.11 -14.41 11.49
N ALA A 49 30.11 -14.77 10.70
CA ALA A 49 31.42 -15.16 11.20
C ALA A 49 32.27 -13.92 11.55
N ALA A 50 33.08 -14.04 12.62
CA ALA A 50 34.09 -13.06 12.98
C ALA A 50 33.56 -11.63 13.29
N TRP A 51 32.54 -11.53 14.13
CA TRP A 51 32.10 -10.25 14.70
C TRP A 51 32.92 -9.91 15.93
N ASP A 52 33.46 -8.69 15.97
CA ASP A 52 34.14 -8.07 17.10
C ASP A 52 33.11 -7.28 17.92
N ALA A 53 33.32 -7.10 19.21
CA ALA A 53 32.48 -6.28 20.09
C ALA A 53 32.43 -4.77 19.68
N GLN A 54 33.31 -4.36 18.79
CA GLN A 54 33.33 -3.01 18.21
C GLN A 54 32.61 -2.91 16.87
N ASP A 55 32.20 -4.04 16.28
CA ASP A 55 31.43 -4.05 15.04
C ASP A 55 29.94 -3.81 15.29
N VAL A 56 29.27 -3.18 14.36
CA VAL A 56 27.83 -2.93 14.43
C VAL A 56 27.15 -3.35 13.13
N LEU A 57 26.06 -4.12 13.28
CA LEU A 57 25.16 -4.48 12.20
C LEU A 57 23.89 -3.64 12.26
N VAL A 58 23.65 -2.82 11.27
CA VAL A 58 22.37 -2.13 11.09
C VAL A 58 21.54 -2.90 10.09
N ILE A 59 20.31 -3.21 10.44
CA ILE A 59 19.41 -4.00 9.61
C ILE A 59 18.22 -3.13 9.22
N LEU A 60 18.02 -2.95 7.91
CA LEU A 60 16.81 -2.31 7.36
C LEU A 60 16.09 -3.32 6.48
N SER A 61 14.92 -3.78 6.90
CA SER A 61 14.24 -4.82 6.14
C SER A 61 12.73 -4.63 6.10
N SER A 62 12.16 -4.88 4.93
CA SER A 62 10.73 -5.06 4.79
C SER A 62 10.29 -6.46 5.23
N SER A 63 9.04 -6.58 5.65
CA SER A 63 8.32 -7.84 5.74
C SER A 63 7.35 -7.94 4.57
N PHE A 64 7.17 -9.13 4.02
CA PHE A 64 6.36 -9.38 2.85
C PHE A 64 5.23 -10.37 3.19
N GLY A 65 4.07 -10.27 2.52
CA GLY A 65 2.94 -11.17 2.72
C GLY A 65 2.58 -11.38 4.20
N ASP A 66 2.54 -12.62 4.64
CA ASP A 66 2.25 -13.01 6.04
C ASP A 66 3.48 -12.88 6.97
N GLY A 67 4.27 -11.83 6.82
CA GLY A 67 5.47 -11.59 7.63
C GLY A 67 6.68 -12.40 7.18
N GLU A 68 6.74 -12.74 5.90
CA GLU A 68 7.84 -13.45 5.27
C GLU A 68 9.05 -12.51 5.01
N PRO A 69 10.29 -13.06 4.97
CA PRO A 69 11.46 -12.30 4.56
C PRO A 69 11.43 -11.98 3.08
N PRO A 70 12.01 -10.84 2.64
CA PRO A 70 12.35 -10.62 1.24
C PRO A 70 13.34 -11.67 0.72
N ALA A 71 13.33 -11.94 -0.60
CA ALA A 71 14.18 -12.96 -1.21
C ALA A 71 15.69 -12.77 -0.91
N ASN A 72 16.14 -11.51 -0.81
CA ASN A 72 17.53 -11.18 -0.48
C ASN A 72 17.84 -11.18 1.03
N ALA A 73 16.90 -11.66 1.87
CA ALA A 73 17.05 -11.78 3.32
C ALA A 73 16.62 -13.17 3.84
N GLU A 74 16.10 -14.04 2.99
CA GLU A 74 15.50 -15.33 3.37
C GLU A 74 16.49 -16.25 4.08
N GLY A 75 17.72 -16.34 3.58
CA GLY A 75 18.77 -17.15 4.18
C GLY A 75 19.33 -16.61 5.49
N PHE A 76 19.25 -15.30 5.72
CA PHE A 76 19.88 -14.67 6.87
C PHE A 76 19.24 -15.07 8.21
N LEU A 77 17.91 -15.15 8.28
CA LEU A 77 17.21 -15.62 9.49
C LEU A 77 17.60 -17.05 9.83
N ALA A 78 17.65 -17.94 8.85
CA ALA A 78 18.07 -19.32 9.04
C ALA A 78 19.52 -19.38 9.56
N ASN A 79 20.42 -18.56 9.00
CA ASN A 79 21.80 -18.48 9.45
C ASN A 79 21.91 -18.00 10.91
N VAL A 80 21.11 -16.99 11.31
CA VAL A 80 21.06 -16.52 12.71
C VAL A 80 20.55 -17.62 13.64
N GLN A 81 19.50 -18.33 13.25
CA GLN A 81 18.93 -19.41 14.05
C GLN A 81 19.87 -20.61 14.22
N GLN A 82 20.74 -20.87 13.24
CA GLN A 82 21.74 -21.94 13.28
C GLN A 82 23.06 -21.52 13.92
N ALA A 83 23.33 -20.22 14.03
CA ALA A 83 24.53 -19.71 14.66
C ALA A 83 24.66 -20.20 16.11
N GLN A 84 25.89 -20.44 16.56
CA GLN A 84 26.14 -20.71 17.98
C GLN A 84 25.75 -19.49 18.82
N ALA A 85 26.64 -18.85 19.51
CA ALA A 85 26.38 -17.62 20.25
C ALA A 85 26.96 -16.41 19.50
N LEU A 86 26.29 -15.25 19.60
CA LEU A 86 26.72 -13.99 19.01
C LEU A 86 26.92 -12.88 20.08
N PRO A 87 27.63 -13.14 21.18
CA PRO A 87 27.69 -12.21 22.33
C PRO A 87 28.42 -10.90 22.01
N GLY A 88 29.25 -10.86 20.98
CA GLY A 88 29.94 -9.65 20.52
C GLY A 88 29.16 -8.82 19.51
N LEU A 89 28.09 -9.35 18.95
CA LEU A 89 27.32 -8.66 17.91
C LEU A 89 26.43 -7.56 18.52
N ARG A 90 26.64 -6.31 18.15
CA ARG A 90 25.74 -5.19 18.44
C ARG A 90 24.93 -4.86 17.19
N TYR A 91 23.66 -4.61 17.35
CA TYR A 91 22.81 -4.34 16.19
C TYR A 91 21.76 -3.25 16.43
N ALA A 92 21.28 -2.66 15.35
CA ALA A 92 20.09 -1.81 15.32
C ALA A 92 19.18 -2.26 14.18
N LEU A 93 17.84 -2.29 14.41
CA LEU A 93 16.91 -2.86 13.48
C LEU A 93 15.78 -1.88 13.14
N PHE A 94 15.61 -1.62 11.85
CA PHE A 94 14.55 -0.81 11.28
C PHE A 94 13.66 -1.67 10.38
N GLY A 95 12.47 -2.01 10.86
CA GLY A 95 11.48 -2.81 10.16
C GLY A 95 10.50 -1.96 9.37
N LEU A 96 10.27 -2.36 8.11
CA LEU A 96 9.22 -1.83 7.26
C LEU A 96 8.15 -2.92 7.10
N GLY A 97 6.90 -2.56 7.27
CA GLY A 97 5.76 -3.46 7.13
C GLY A 97 4.55 -2.73 6.56
N ASP A 98 3.47 -3.47 6.50
CA ASP A 98 2.15 -2.98 6.14
C ASP A 98 1.16 -3.42 7.24
N THR A 99 0.59 -2.45 7.96
CA THR A 99 -0.37 -2.74 9.04
C THR A 99 -1.68 -3.32 8.55
N GLY A 100 -1.92 -3.34 7.24
CA GLY A 100 -3.02 -4.08 6.62
C GLY A 100 -2.89 -5.60 6.69
N TYR A 101 -1.69 -6.11 7.04
CA TYR A 101 -1.45 -7.55 7.16
C TYR A 101 -1.32 -7.98 8.62
N PRO A 102 -1.87 -9.16 9.00
CA PRO A 102 -1.86 -9.64 10.38
C PRO A 102 -0.46 -9.77 10.99
N GLN A 103 0.54 -10.10 10.16
CA GLN A 103 1.94 -10.26 10.58
C GLN A 103 2.76 -9.00 10.31
N PHE A 104 2.23 -7.83 10.67
CA PHE A 104 2.91 -6.54 10.53
C PHE A 104 4.34 -6.58 11.09
N CYS A 105 5.34 -6.25 10.26
CA CYS A 105 6.77 -6.37 10.56
C CYS A 105 7.18 -7.77 11.04
N GLY A 106 6.50 -8.84 10.57
CA GLY A 106 6.65 -10.19 11.08
C GLY A 106 8.07 -10.73 10.92
N PHE A 107 8.71 -10.53 9.79
CA PHE A 107 10.10 -10.95 9.57
C PHE A 107 11.07 -10.27 10.55
N THR A 108 11.01 -8.94 10.66
CA THR A 108 11.93 -8.19 11.51
C THR A 108 11.72 -8.47 13.00
N LYS A 109 10.49 -8.77 13.43
CA LYS A 109 10.17 -9.23 14.79
C LYS A 109 10.79 -10.60 15.08
N LYS A 110 10.67 -11.54 14.14
CA LYS A 110 11.29 -12.88 14.27
C LYS A 110 12.82 -12.79 14.30
N LEU A 111 13.39 -11.94 13.43
CA LEU A 111 14.83 -11.73 13.35
C LEU A 111 15.39 -11.09 14.63
N ASP A 112 14.71 -10.08 15.17
CA ASP A 112 15.07 -9.44 16.45
C ASP A 112 15.11 -10.45 17.60
N GLY A 113 14.04 -11.25 17.72
CA GLY A 113 14.00 -12.33 18.73
C GLY A 113 15.10 -13.38 18.54
N ALA A 114 15.40 -13.77 17.31
CA ALA A 114 16.48 -14.75 17.04
C ALA A 114 17.86 -14.18 17.39
N LEU A 115 18.15 -12.93 17.05
CA LEU A 115 19.40 -12.26 17.41
C LEU A 115 19.58 -12.17 18.93
N GLN A 116 18.55 -11.76 19.66
CA GLN A 116 18.58 -11.68 21.13
C GLN A 116 18.79 -13.06 21.78
N GLN A 117 18.12 -14.10 21.28
CA GLN A 117 18.29 -15.48 21.73
C GLN A 117 19.74 -15.99 21.55
N ARG A 118 20.45 -15.48 20.54
CA ARG A 118 21.88 -15.79 20.31
C ARG A 118 22.83 -14.88 21.06
N GLY A 119 22.35 -13.99 21.93
CA GLY A 119 23.14 -13.10 22.77
C GLY A 119 23.59 -11.80 22.10
N ALA A 120 23.11 -11.50 20.90
CA ALA A 120 23.36 -10.21 20.26
C ALA A 120 22.66 -9.07 21.03
N GLN A 121 23.26 -7.88 21.04
CA GLN A 121 22.82 -6.75 21.85
C GLN A 121 22.22 -5.65 20.98
N PRO A 122 20.93 -5.29 21.17
CA PRO A 122 20.35 -4.17 20.46
C PRO A 122 20.91 -2.84 20.97
N LEU A 123 21.26 -1.94 20.05
CA LEU A 123 21.72 -0.57 20.36
C LEU A 123 20.55 0.40 20.57
N LEU A 124 19.45 0.16 19.89
CA LEU A 124 18.22 0.95 19.93
C LEU A 124 17.01 0.03 19.98
N HIS A 125 15.88 0.56 20.42
CA HIS A 125 14.61 -0.15 20.23
C HIS A 125 14.36 -0.41 18.74
N ARG A 126 13.86 -1.61 18.42
CA ARG A 126 13.46 -1.94 17.05
C ARG A 126 12.40 -0.95 16.58
N VAL A 127 12.54 -0.48 15.35
CA VAL A 127 11.53 0.31 14.67
C VAL A 127 10.57 -0.63 13.93
N ASP A 128 9.26 -0.42 14.10
CA ASP A 128 8.22 -1.07 13.32
C ASP A 128 7.45 0.03 12.55
N ALA A 129 7.82 0.27 11.30
CA ALA A 129 7.29 1.35 10.47
C ALA A 129 6.38 0.85 9.36
N ASP A 130 5.36 1.63 9.05
CA ASP A 130 4.45 1.49 7.93
C ASP A 130 4.74 2.59 6.88
N ALA A 131 3.74 3.04 6.15
CA ALA A 131 3.85 4.13 5.17
C ALA A 131 4.56 5.38 5.71
N CYS A 132 4.56 5.58 7.05
CA CYS A 132 5.30 6.64 7.73
C CYS A 132 6.83 6.40 7.85
N TYR A 133 7.38 5.32 7.28
CA TYR A 133 8.79 4.96 7.44
C TYR A 133 9.79 6.08 7.10
N PRO A 134 9.55 7.01 6.14
CA PRO A 134 10.48 8.11 5.89
C PRO A 134 10.58 9.07 7.09
N ALA A 135 9.45 9.38 7.74
CA ALA A 135 9.42 10.25 8.93
C ALA A 135 10.08 9.56 10.14
N PHE A 136 9.88 8.26 10.30
CA PHE A 136 10.56 7.47 11.33
C PHE A 136 12.07 7.39 11.09
N PHE A 137 12.48 7.19 9.84
CA PHE A 137 13.88 7.14 9.47
C PHE A 137 14.59 8.49 9.73
N ALA A 138 13.93 9.61 9.42
CA ALA A 138 14.45 10.94 9.68
C ALA A 138 14.68 11.22 11.19
N GLN A 139 13.88 10.60 12.07
CA GLN A 139 14.08 10.67 13.52
C GLN A 139 15.13 9.68 14.02
N TRP A 140 15.16 8.49 13.46
CA TRP A 140 15.99 7.37 13.92
C TRP A 140 17.46 7.51 13.49
N ALA A 141 17.73 7.93 12.26
CA ALA A 141 19.10 7.97 11.73
C ALA A 141 20.04 8.91 12.48
N PRO A 142 19.65 10.14 12.90
CA PRO A 142 20.48 11.00 13.74
C PRO A 142 20.76 10.39 15.13
N VAL A 143 19.78 9.69 15.70
CA VAL A 143 19.93 9.03 17.01
C VAL A 143 20.89 7.84 16.92
N LEU A 144 20.75 7.01 15.86
CA LEU A 144 21.72 5.94 15.59
C LEU A 144 23.14 6.48 15.44
N GLN A 145 23.30 7.58 14.68
CA GLN A 145 24.59 8.24 14.51
C GLN A 145 25.18 8.69 15.86
N ALA A 146 24.38 9.31 16.74
CA ALA A 146 24.83 9.75 18.06
C ALA A 146 25.29 8.55 18.94
N VAL A 147 24.54 7.44 18.91
CA VAL A 147 24.91 6.21 19.63
C VAL A 147 26.23 5.63 19.11
N LEU A 148 26.42 5.58 17.79
CA LEU A 148 27.65 5.09 17.16
C LEU A 148 28.86 5.99 17.48
N GLN A 149 28.64 7.29 17.69
CA GLN A 149 29.66 8.27 18.08
C GLN A 149 29.94 8.30 19.60
N GLY A 150 29.39 7.35 20.36
CA GLY A 150 29.71 7.19 21.79
C GLY A 150 28.74 7.88 22.75
N GLN A 151 27.51 8.19 22.30
CA GLN A 151 26.42 8.67 23.15
C GLN A 151 25.40 7.55 23.42
N PRO A 152 25.70 6.55 24.29
CA PRO A 152 24.90 5.33 24.41
C PRO A 152 23.49 5.56 24.95
N HIS A 153 23.24 6.70 25.57
CA HIS A 153 21.91 7.08 26.09
C HIS A 153 21.06 7.83 25.07
N ALA A 154 21.64 8.20 23.91
CA ALA A 154 20.86 8.78 22.85
C ALA A 154 19.80 7.76 22.38
N GLY A 155 18.53 8.13 22.41
CA GLY A 155 17.43 7.30 21.93
C GLY A 155 16.93 6.21 22.88
N GLN A 156 17.29 6.19 24.14
CA GLN A 156 16.70 5.26 25.13
C GLN A 156 15.18 5.41 25.20
N ASP A 157 14.66 6.62 25.01
CA ASP A 157 13.23 6.91 25.01
C ASP A 157 12.61 6.90 23.60
N LEU A 158 13.43 6.69 22.55
CA LEU A 158 12.92 6.70 21.17
C LEU A 158 12.25 5.38 20.84
N LYS A 159 10.92 5.37 20.84
CA LYS A 159 10.08 4.23 20.43
C LYS A 159 9.29 4.61 19.19
N LEU A 160 9.73 4.12 18.04
CA LEU A 160 9.11 4.35 16.74
C LEU A 160 8.39 3.06 16.31
N GLN A 161 7.19 2.89 16.79
CA GLN A 161 6.36 1.72 16.47
C GLN A 161 4.97 2.18 16.06
N VAL A 162 4.57 1.82 14.85
CA VAL A 162 3.19 2.00 14.42
C VAL A 162 2.33 0.94 15.10
N LYS A 163 1.23 1.36 15.70
CA LYS A 163 0.23 0.44 16.21
C LYS A 163 -0.45 -0.24 15.03
N ALA A 164 -0.31 -1.55 14.92
CA ALA A 164 -1.09 -2.31 13.95
C ALA A 164 -2.57 -2.17 14.28
N TYR A 165 -3.36 -1.72 13.31
CA TYR A 165 -4.81 -1.70 13.42
C TYR A 165 -5.36 -3.04 12.96
N GLY A 166 -6.39 -3.49 13.64
CA GLY A 166 -7.09 -4.72 13.35
C GLY A 166 -8.52 -4.66 13.86
N GLU A 167 -9.19 -5.79 13.90
CA GLU A 167 -10.59 -5.87 14.33
C GLU A 167 -10.82 -5.35 15.75
N GLU A 168 -9.87 -5.59 16.67
CA GLU A 168 -9.95 -5.17 18.07
C GLU A 168 -9.85 -3.66 18.27
N ASN A 169 -9.18 -2.95 17.34
CA ASN A 169 -8.92 -1.52 17.43
C ASN A 169 -9.79 -0.70 16.44
N ALA A 170 -10.65 -1.36 15.67
CA ALA A 170 -11.47 -0.72 14.68
C ALA A 170 -12.68 -0.04 15.33
N TYR A 171 -13.01 1.15 14.83
CA TYR A 171 -14.21 1.88 15.24
C TYR A 171 -15.44 1.34 14.50
N ALA A 172 -16.56 1.17 15.19
CA ALA A 172 -17.82 0.75 14.60
C ALA A 172 -18.58 1.97 14.08
N ALA A 173 -18.35 2.35 12.83
CA ALA A 173 -19.00 3.47 12.18
C ALA A 173 -20.39 3.11 11.67
N ARG A 174 -21.35 4.05 11.77
CA ARG A 174 -22.66 3.93 11.10
C ARG A 174 -22.57 4.50 9.70
N ILE A 175 -23.25 3.87 8.74
CA ILE A 175 -23.46 4.46 7.42
C ILE A 175 -24.54 5.52 7.54
N LEU A 176 -24.22 6.75 7.15
CA LEU A 176 -25.13 7.90 7.16
C LEU A 176 -25.82 8.07 5.81
N GLU A 177 -25.11 7.75 4.73
CA GLU A 177 -25.58 7.86 3.36
C GLU A 177 -24.93 6.80 2.46
N CYS A 178 -25.69 6.21 1.56
CA CYS A 178 -25.21 5.40 0.47
C CYS A 178 -25.97 5.82 -0.81
N ARG A 179 -25.33 6.65 -1.65
CA ARG A 179 -25.93 7.25 -2.85
C ARG A 179 -25.22 6.78 -4.10
N GLN A 180 -25.97 6.35 -5.10
CA GLN A 180 -25.42 5.98 -6.39
C GLN A 180 -24.93 7.23 -7.14
N LEU A 181 -23.73 7.14 -7.72
CA LEU A 181 -23.05 8.24 -8.43
C LEU A 181 -23.16 8.12 -9.96
N ASN A 182 -23.46 6.92 -10.47
CA ASN A 182 -23.59 6.67 -11.90
C ASN A 182 -24.87 5.92 -12.25
N GLN A 183 -25.27 5.97 -13.51
CA GLN A 183 -26.40 5.20 -14.04
C GLN A 183 -25.94 3.94 -14.78
N GLY A 184 -24.63 3.83 -15.04
CA GLY A 184 -24.01 2.70 -15.73
C GLY A 184 -23.74 1.50 -14.80
N ALA A 185 -23.38 0.38 -15.39
CA ALA A 185 -22.93 -0.82 -14.68
C ALA A 185 -21.42 -1.06 -14.93
N PRO A 186 -20.67 -1.49 -13.89
CA PRO A 186 -21.07 -1.67 -12.48
C PRO A 186 -21.34 -0.34 -11.77
N GLY A 187 -22.24 -0.37 -10.78
CA GLY A 187 -22.62 0.79 -9.99
C GLY A 187 -21.46 1.40 -9.21
N ALA A 188 -21.38 2.74 -9.21
CA ALA A 188 -20.47 3.50 -8.34
C ALA A 188 -21.29 4.21 -7.27
N PHE A 189 -20.80 4.23 -6.02
CA PHE A 189 -21.53 4.75 -4.88
C PHE A 189 -20.67 5.69 -4.05
N HIS A 190 -21.28 6.77 -3.61
CA HIS A 190 -20.81 7.57 -2.49
C HIS A 190 -21.32 6.93 -1.20
N VAL A 191 -20.42 6.65 -0.28
CA VAL A 191 -20.76 6.11 1.05
C VAL A 191 -20.23 7.06 2.10
N ARG A 192 -21.11 7.56 2.96
CA ARG A 192 -20.78 8.43 4.09
C ARG A 192 -20.90 7.67 5.39
N LEU A 193 -19.85 7.73 6.20
CA LEU A 193 -19.75 7.06 7.51
C LEU A 193 -19.61 8.10 8.61
N ALA A 194 -20.27 7.86 9.74
CA ALA A 194 -20.10 8.67 10.93
C ALA A 194 -18.70 8.48 11.51
N SER A 195 -18.04 9.58 11.89
CA SER A 195 -16.76 9.57 12.60
C SER A 195 -16.84 10.14 14.01
N GLU A 196 -18.02 10.62 14.41
CA GLU A 196 -18.25 11.23 15.71
C GLU A 196 -17.95 10.26 16.85
N GLY A 197 -17.18 10.71 17.84
CA GLY A 197 -16.77 9.87 18.99
C GLY A 197 -15.70 8.80 18.67
N SER A 198 -15.22 8.71 17.43
CA SER A 198 -14.23 7.70 17.04
C SER A 198 -12.81 8.00 17.53
N GLY A 199 -12.49 9.27 17.78
CA GLY A 199 -11.11 9.73 18.02
C GLY A 199 -10.18 9.59 16.79
N MET A 200 -10.73 9.24 15.62
CA MET A 200 -9.94 9.14 14.39
C MET A 200 -9.60 10.52 13.85
N HIS A 201 -8.35 10.69 13.44
CA HIS A 201 -7.87 11.84 12.72
C HIS A 201 -7.40 11.42 11.34
N TRP A 202 -7.73 12.19 10.33
CA TRP A 202 -7.28 11.96 8.95
C TRP A 202 -7.04 13.28 8.23
N ARG A 203 -6.37 13.21 7.11
CA ARG A 203 -6.20 14.28 6.13
C ARG A 203 -6.67 13.79 4.76
N ALA A 204 -7.00 14.69 3.89
CA ALA A 204 -7.24 14.32 2.49
C ALA A 204 -6.00 13.63 1.90
N GLY A 205 -6.20 12.52 1.20
CA GLY A 205 -5.15 11.63 0.74
C GLY A 205 -4.89 10.42 1.63
N ASP A 206 -5.42 10.39 2.87
CA ASP A 206 -5.39 9.20 3.73
C ASP A 206 -6.40 8.15 3.25
N THR A 207 -6.24 6.92 3.75
CA THR A 207 -7.12 5.80 3.42
C THR A 207 -7.96 5.36 4.63
N LEU A 208 -9.19 4.94 4.36
CA LEU A 208 -10.05 4.25 5.31
C LEU A 208 -9.98 2.75 5.06
N HIS A 209 -9.59 2.01 6.07
CA HIS A 209 -9.60 0.56 6.07
C HIS A 209 -10.91 0.05 6.62
N VAL A 210 -11.64 -0.70 5.80
CA VAL A 210 -12.93 -1.30 6.12
C VAL A 210 -12.74 -2.79 6.35
N LEU A 211 -13.24 -3.31 7.47
CA LEU A 211 -13.27 -4.73 7.81
C LEU A 211 -14.65 -5.30 7.44
N PRO A 212 -14.83 -5.83 6.23
CA PRO A 212 -16.13 -6.35 5.78
C PRO A 212 -16.43 -7.68 6.45
N GLU A 213 -17.69 -8.03 6.55
CA GLU A 213 -18.09 -9.39 6.93
C GLU A 213 -18.12 -10.32 5.72
N ASN A 214 -17.87 -11.61 5.95
CA ASN A 214 -17.99 -12.62 4.92
C ASN A 214 -19.44 -12.76 4.46
N ASP A 215 -19.64 -13.02 3.18
CA ASP A 215 -20.95 -13.28 2.60
C ASP A 215 -21.55 -14.55 3.23
N PRO A 216 -22.71 -14.45 3.91
CA PRO A 216 -23.36 -15.63 4.49
C PRO A 216 -23.60 -16.76 3.48
N ALA A 217 -23.94 -16.40 2.23
CA ALA A 217 -24.16 -17.40 1.18
C ALA A 217 -22.86 -18.18 0.83
N LEU A 218 -21.69 -17.56 0.91
CA LEU A 218 -20.41 -18.23 0.73
C LEU A 218 -20.10 -19.15 1.93
N LEU A 219 -20.34 -18.68 3.16
CA LEU A 219 -20.16 -19.47 4.37
C LEU A 219 -21.05 -20.70 4.37
N ASP A 220 -22.33 -20.56 4.03
CA ASP A 220 -23.29 -21.65 3.92
C ASP A 220 -22.88 -22.65 2.83
N ALA A 221 -22.42 -22.17 1.68
CA ALA A 221 -21.96 -23.02 0.59
C ALA A 221 -20.70 -23.83 0.97
N ILE A 222 -19.77 -23.24 1.75
CA ILE A 222 -18.61 -23.99 2.27
C ILE A 222 -19.05 -25.00 3.32
N ALA A 223 -19.98 -24.63 4.22
CA ALA A 223 -20.54 -25.54 5.22
C ALA A 223 -21.23 -26.75 4.56
N GLN A 224 -21.99 -26.52 3.49
CA GLN A 224 -22.62 -27.57 2.71
C GLN A 224 -21.58 -28.47 2.02
N TRP A 225 -20.48 -27.89 1.48
CA TRP A 225 -19.43 -28.66 0.82
C TRP A 225 -18.71 -29.59 1.80
N TYR A 226 -18.48 -29.16 3.05
CA TYR A 226 -17.93 -30.02 4.10
C TYR A 226 -18.97 -30.99 4.69
N GLY A 227 -20.26 -30.69 4.56
CA GLY A 227 -21.30 -31.37 5.33
C GLY A 227 -21.31 -31.02 6.82
N GLU A 228 -20.69 -29.92 7.20
CA GLU A 228 -20.48 -29.47 8.57
C GLU A 228 -21.07 -28.06 8.80
N PRO A 229 -22.24 -27.92 9.44
CA PRO A 229 -22.85 -26.60 9.71
C PRO A 229 -21.94 -25.65 10.52
N ALA A 230 -21.08 -26.18 11.39
CA ALA A 230 -20.14 -25.40 12.19
C ALA A 230 -19.11 -24.62 11.35
N ALA A 231 -18.93 -24.96 10.05
CA ALA A 231 -18.00 -24.30 9.17
C ALA A 231 -18.30 -22.80 9.03
N ALA A 232 -19.58 -22.43 8.99
CA ALA A 232 -19.99 -21.03 8.87
C ALA A 232 -19.47 -20.18 10.05
N ASP A 233 -19.54 -20.70 11.27
CA ASP A 233 -19.05 -19.97 12.46
C ASP A 233 -17.53 -19.97 12.56
N LEU A 234 -16.86 -21.09 12.27
CA LEU A 234 -15.40 -21.21 12.27
C LEU A 234 -14.75 -20.29 11.24
N LEU A 235 -15.38 -20.11 10.09
CA LEU A 235 -14.82 -19.32 8.98
C LEU A 235 -15.33 -17.87 8.93
N ARG A 236 -16.28 -17.50 9.78
CA ARG A 236 -16.89 -16.14 9.80
C ARG A 236 -15.86 -15.01 9.82
N HIS A 237 -14.76 -15.18 10.56
CA HIS A 237 -13.71 -14.17 10.76
C HIS A 237 -12.43 -14.47 9.97
N LYS A 238 -12.49 -15.38 9.00
CA LYS A 238 -11.35 -15.78 8.17
C LYS A 238 -11.37 -15.12 6.80
N GLU A 239 -10.21 -14.95 6.18
CA GLU A 239 -10.09 -14.44 4.81
C GLU A 239 -10.43 -15.55 3.80
N LEU A 240 -11.50 -15.33 3.02
CA LEU A 240 -12.02 -16.34 2.08
C LEU A 240 -11.83 -15.97 0.61
N ARG A 241 -11.22 -14.80 0.33
CA ARG A 241 -11.04 -14.27 -1.02
C ARG A 241 -9.57 -14.09 -1.40
N GLN A 242 -8.78 -13.51 -0.52
CA GLN A 242 -7.35 -13.30 -0.74
C GLN A 242 -6.57 -14.44 -0.09
N ILE A 243 -6.57 -15.58 -0.78
CA ILE A 243 -5.94 -16.80 -0.25
C ILE A 243 -4.42 -16.71 -0.38
N SER A 244 -3.72 -16.83 0.75
CA SER A 244 -2.27 -16.73 0.80
C SER A 244 -1.57 -17.89 0.09
N LYS A 245 -0.33 -17.67 -0.36
CA LYS A 245 0.48 -18.73 -0.95
C LYS A 245 0.73 -19.89 0.01
N THR A 246 0.79 -19.63 1.30
CA THR A 246 0.92 -20.66 2.35
C THR A 246 -0.28 -21.59 2.33
N VAL A 247 -1.49 -21.05 2.32
CA VAL A 247 -2.72 -21.86 2.21
C VAL A 247 -2.74 -22.66 0.91
N LEU A 248 -2.37 -22.05 -0.23
CA LEU A 248 -2.32 -22.74 -1.51
C LEU A 248 -1.31 -23.90 -1.52
N ARG A 249 -0.14 -23.73 -0.88
CA ARG A 249 0.86 -24.80 -0.73
C ARG A 249 0.34 -25.96 0.12
N GLU A 250 -0.33 -25.65 1.23
CA GLU A 250 -0.93 -26.68 2.08
C GLU A 250 -2.09 -27.41 1.38
N LEU A 251 -2.94 -26.69 0.64
CA LEU A 251 -3.94 -27.30 -0.24
C LEU A 251 -3.30 -28.27 -1.26
N ALA A 252 -2.19 -27.84 -1.90
CA ALA A 252 -1.49 -28.68 -2.86
C ALA A 252 -0.83 -29.90 -2.20
N ARG A 253 -0.34 -29.77 -0.98
CA ARG A 253 0.24 -30.86 -0.19
C ARG A 253 -0.84 -31.87 0.23
N ALA A 254 -1.92 -31.39 0.80
CA ALA A 254 -3.01 -32.22 1.31
C ALA A 254 -3.76 -32.97 0.18
N SER A 255 -4.05 -32.26 -0.92
CA SER A 255 -4.77 -32.85 -2.05
C SER A 255 -3.90 -33.69 -2.98
N GLY A 256 -2.60 -33.41 -3.02
CA GLY A 256 -1.72 -34.02 -4.02
C GLY A 256 -1.98 -33.59 -5.47
N HIS A 257 -2.86 -32.60 -5.70
CA HIS A 257 -3.39 -32.25 -7.02
C HIS A 257 -2.32 -31.64 -7.95
N GLU A 258 -1.99 -32.33 -9.04
CA GLU A 258 -0.86 -31.97 -9.93
C GLU A 258 -1.00 -30.60 -10.60
N ARG A 259 -2.23 -30.20 -10.98
CA ARG A 259 -2.47 -28.87 -11.57
C ARG A 259 -2.19 -27.76 -10.56
N LEU A 260 -2.58 -27.90 -9.29
CA LEU A 260 -2.30 -26.90 -8.27
C LEU A 260 -0.80 -26.81 -7.98
N LYS A 261 -0.10 -27.95 -7.88
CA LYS A 261 1.37 -27.98 -7.76
C LYS A 261 2.05 -27.30 -8.94
N ALA A 262 1.55 -27.47 -10.17
CA ALA A 262 2.07 -26.83 -11.35
C ALA A 262 1.89 -25.29 -11.30
N LEU A 263 0.69 -24.81 -10.93
CA LEU A 263 0.37 -23.39 -10.81
C LEU A 263 1.25 -22.66 -9.76
N LEU A 264 1.71 -23.37 -8.74
CA LEU A 264 2.56 -22.80 -7.68
C LEU A 264 4.04 -22.62 -8.11
N LYS A 265 4.45 -23.14 -9.28
CA LYS A 265 5.81 -22.90 -9.79
C LYS A 265 5.99 -21.43 -10.19
N PHE A 266 7.19 -20.92 -9.98
CA PHE A 266 7.52 -19.52 -10.31
C PHE A 266 7.23 -19.16 -11.78
N SER A 267 7.50 -20.09 -12.72
CA SER A 267 7.22 -19.92 -14.14
C SER A 267 5.73 -19.79 -14.50
N GLN A 268 4.83 -20.15 -13.59
CA GLN A 268 3.38 -20.13 -13.79
C GLN A 268 2.68 -19.02 -12.98
N ARG A 269 3.44 -18.00 -12.57
CA ARG A 269 2.92 -16.91 -11.74
C ARG A 269 1.73 -16.20 -12.39
N LYS A 270 1.80 -15.90 -13.69
CA LYS A 270 0.71 -15.22 -14.41
C LYS A 270 -0.55 -16.08 -14.49
N GLU A 271 -0.39 -17.37 -14.71
CA GLU A 271 -1.48 -18.34 -14.76
C GLU A 271 -2.13 -18.53 -13.38
N LEU A 272 -1.33 -18.50 -12.31
CA LEU A 272 -1.85 -18.52 -10.95
C LEU A 272 -2.64 -17.24 -10.65
N GLU A 273 -2.10 -16.07 -10.97
CA GLU A 273 -2.79 -14.78 -10.80
C GLU A 273 -4.11 -14.75 -11.58
N ALA A 274 -4.11 -15.22 -12.83
CA ALA A 274 -5.30 -15.32 -13.66
C ALA A 274 -6.33 -16.32 -13.07
N TYR A 275 -5.88 -17.44 -12.52
CA TYR A 275 -6.76 -18.42 -11.85
C TYR A 275 -7.38 -17.82 -10.58
N LEU A 276 -6.59 -17.15 -9.75
CA LEU A 276 -7.05 -16.56 -8.49
C LEU A 276 -7.93 -15.33 -8.69
N TRP A 277 -7.85 -14.70 -9.86
CA TRP A 277 -8.70 -13.55 -10.15
C TRP A 277 -10.18 -13.93 -10.06
N GLY A 278 -10.88 -13.32 -9.11
CA GLY A 278 -12.28 -13.57 -8.84
C GLY A 278 -12.60 -14.95 -8.22
N ALA A 279 -11.61 -15.77 -7.90
CA ALA A 279 -11.82 -16.99 -7.13
C ALA A 279 -12.09 -16.71 -5.66
N ASP A 280 -12.83 -17.60 -5.02
CA ASP A 280 -12.98 -17.67 -3.57
C ASP A 280 -12.46 -19.02 -3.03
N LEU A 281 -12.44 -19.16 -1.71
CA LEU A 281 -11.99 -20.40 -1.07
C LEU A 281 -12.78 -21.62 -1.57
N LEU A 282 -14.10 -21.49 -1.77
CA LEU A 282 -14.92 -22.60 -2.23
C LEU A 282 -14.52 -23.09 -3.63
N ASP A 283 -14.14 -22.17 -4.54
CA ASP A 283 -13.63 -22.57 -5.85
C ASP A 283 -12.36 -23.40 -5.74
N LEU A 284 -11.43 -22.99 -4.86
CA LEU A 284 -10.20 -23.73 -4.61
C LEU A 284 -10.46 -25.13 -4.02
N LEU A 285 -11.37 -25.21 -3.05
CA LEU A 285 -11.75 -26.48 -2.43
C LEU A 285 -12.40 -27.41 -3.46
N GLN A 286 -13.34 -26.91 -4.26
CA GLN A 286 -14.04 -27.70 -5.29
C GLN A 286 -13.12 -28.15 -6.42
N ASP A 287 -12.19 -27.29 -6.84
CA ASP A 287 -11.30 -27.58 -7.97
C ASP A 287 -10.15 -28.54 -7.58
N PHE A 288 -9.71 -28.54 -6.31
CA PHE A 288 -8.45 -29.17 -5.95
C PHE A 288 -8.49 -30.12 -4.75
N CYS A 289 -9.56 -30.13 -3.97
CA CYS A 289 -9.64 -30.92 -2.74
C CYS A 289 -10.95 -31.71 -2.61
N THR A 290 -10.93 -32.64 -1.67
CA THR A 290 -12.14 -33.23 -1.08
C THR A 290 -12.18 -32.93 0.42
N PRO A 291 -13.35 -32.93 1.09
CA PRO A 291 -13.45 -32.67 2.52
C PRO A 291 -12.55 -33.57 3.39
N ALA A 292 -12.37 -34.83 2.98
CA ALA A 292 -11.52 -35.76 3.69
C ALA A 292 -10.00 -35.47 3.58
N GLN A 293 -9.56 -34.80 2.51
CA GLN A 293 -8.14 -34.47 2.30
C GLN A 293 -7.66 -33.28 3.12
N LEU A 294 -8.55 -32.35 3.42
CA LEU A 294 -8.25 -31.20 4.28
C LEU A 294 -9.43 -30.98 5.23
N PRO A 295 -9.36 -31.50 6.46
CA PRO A 295 -10.39 -31.30 7.48
C PRO A 295 -10.64 -29.81 7.79
N LEU A 296 -11.88 -29.47 8.09
CA LEU A 296 -12.31 -28.10 8.35
C LEU A 296 -11.48 -27.40 9.45
N ALA A 297 -11.16 -28.11 10.53
CA ALA A 297 -10.38 -27.55 11.63
C ALA A 297 -8.95 -27.15 11.17
N GLU A 298 -8.31 -28.00 10.37
CA GLU A 298 -6.98 -27.70 9.81
C GLU A 298 -7.04 -26.49 8.86
N LEU A 299 -8.05 -26.46 7.99
CA LEU A 299 -8.26 -25.31 7.09
C LEU A 299 -8.46 -24.03 7.90
N ALA A 300 -9.30 -24.05 8.94
CA ALA A 300 -9.56 -22.86 9.76
C ALA A 300 -8.31 -22.32 10.46
N GLU A 301 -7.37 -23.18 10.84
CA GLU A 301 -6.08 -22.77 11.42
C GLU A 301 -5.14 -22.16 10.37
N LEU A 302 -5.16 -22.66 9.14
CA LEU A 302 -4.33 -22.17 8.04
C LEU A 302 -4.76 -20.80 7.52
N LEU A 303 -6.07 -20.51 7.57
CA LEU A 303 -6.62 -19.26 7.06
C LEU A 303 -6.28 -18.08 7.96
N SER A 304 -5.78 -17.00 7.36
CA SER A 304 -5.56 -15.73 8.05
C SER A 304 -6.89 -15.12 8.51
N PRO A 305 -6.85 -14.23 9.53
CA PRO A 305 -7.99 -13.34 9.82
C PRO A 305 -8.41 -12.54 8.59
N ARG A 306 -9.67 -12.07 8.57
CA ARG A 306 -10.17 -11.20 7.50
C ARG A 306 -9.24 -10.02 7.27
N LEU A 307 -8.92 -9.76 6.01
CA LEU A 307 -8.12 -8.61 5.64
C LEU A 307 -9.01 -7.37 5.48
N PRO A 308 -8.57 -6.20 5.92
CA PRO A 308 -9.26 -4.94 5.63
C PRO A 308 -9.19 -4.64 4.14
N ARG A 309 -10.15 -3.85 3.67
CA ARG A 309 -10.15 -3.28 2.32
C ARG A 309 -9.92 -1.78 2.43
N ALA A 310 -8.85 -1.31 1.79
CA ALA A 310 -8.47 0.09 1.79
C ALA A 310 -9.28 0.87 0.74
N TYR A 311 -9.75 2.03 1.13
CA TYR A 311 -10.44 3.00 0.27
C TYR A 311 -9.89 4.40 0.53
N SER A 312 -9.62 5.15 -0.52
CA SER A 312 -9.21 6.54 -0.40
C SER A 312 -10.33 7.38 0.21
N ILE A 313 -10.01 8.20 1.18
CA ILE A 313 -10.97 9.08 1.84
C ILE A 313 -11.28 10.27 0.91
N ALA A 314 -12.56 10.46 0.62
CA ALA A 314 -13.05 11.54 -0.24
C ALA A 314 -13.49 12.80 0.55
N SER A 315 -13.46 12.80 1.89
CA SER A 315 -13.75 13.95 2.75
C SER A 315 -12.49 14.60 3.29
N HIS A 316 -12.59 15.88 3.71
CA HIS A 316 -11.51 16.55 4.43
C HIS A 316 -11.51 16.18 5.93
N GLY A 317 -10.38 16.37 6.62
CA GLY A 317 -10.17 15.88 7.99
C GLY A 317 -11.06 16.51 9.07
N GLN A 318 -11.70 17.63 8.79
CA GLN A 318 -12.61 18.31 9.72
C GLN A 318 -14.10 18.20 9.32
N ALA A 319 -14.43 17.29 8.40
CA ALA A 319 -15.79 17.13 7.88
C ALA A 319 -16.78 16.56 8.92
N GLY A 320 -16.29 15.92 10.00
CA GLY A 320 -17.12 15.23 10.97
C GLY A 320 -17.70 13.89 10.45
N HIS A 321 -17.33 13.50 9.23
CA HIS A 321 -17.73 12.25 8.59
C HIS A 321 -16.66 11.79 7.60
N LEU A 322 -16.67 10.52 7.28
CA LEU A 322 -15.77 9.90 6.31
C LEU A 322 -16.55 9.54 5.04
N ASP A 323 -16.15 10.12 3.92
CA ASP A 323 -16.73 9.83 2.62
C ASP A 323 -15.84 8.88 1.81
N LEU A 324 -16.46 7.92 1.15
CA LEU A 324 -15.83 6.99 0.22
C LEU A 324 -16.50 7.05 -1.14
N CYS A 325 -15.73 6.79 -2.20
CA CYS A 325 -16.25 6.49 -3.52
C CYS A 325 -15.90 5.03 -3.85
N ILE A 326 -16.91 4.19 -3.89
CA ILE A 326 -16.74 2.75 -4.14
C ILE A 326 -17.40 2.34 -5.45
N ARG A 327 -16.85 1.33 -6.13
CA ARG A 327 -17.48 0.72 -7.32
C ARG A 327 -17.77 -0.75 -7.03
N GLU A 328 -18.96 -1.20 -7.42
CA GLU A 328 -19.29 -2.62 -7.35
C GLU A 328 -18.33 -3.44 -8.19
N VAL A 329 -17.89 -4.55 -7.63
CA VAL A 329 -17.21 -5.62 -8.35
C VAL A 329 -18.23 -6.75 -8.53
N GLN A 330 -18.53 -7.08 -9.76
CA GLN A 330 -19.43 -8.17 -10.08
C GLN A 330 -18.88 -8.93 -11.28
N HIS A 331 -18.81 -10.23 -11.18
CA HIS A 331 -18.43 -11.12 -12.28
C HIS A 331 -19.04 -12.51 -12.07
N GLU A 332 -19.16 -13.26 -13.14
CA GLU A 332 -19.60 -14.64 -13.11
C GLU A 332 -18.41 -15.59 -13.20
N ARG A 333 -18.40 -16.62 -12.37
CA ARG A 333 -17.42 -17.71 -12.44
C ARG A 333 -18.09 -19.04 -12.15
N GLN A 334 -17.96 -20.00 -13.04
CA GLN A 334 -18.53 -21.37 -12.91
C GLN A 334 -20.04 -21.35 -12.57
N GLY A 335 -20.81 -20.48 -13.26
CA GLY A 335 -22.25 -20.34 -13.06
C GLY A 335 -22.66 -19.66 -11.75
N ARG A 336 -21.70 -19.20 -10.92
CA ARG A 336 -21.98 -18.44 -9.70
C ARG A 336 -21.67 -16.97 -9.90
N GLN A 337 -22.60 -16.11 -9.50
CA GLN A 337 -22.33 -14.66 -9.43
C GLN A 337 -21.41 -14.37 -8.24
N ARG A 338 -20.36 -13.60 -8.49
CA ARG A 338 -19.39 -13.12 -7.51
C ARG A 338 -19.53 -11.62 -7.34
N TYR A 339 -19.43 -11.19 -6.11
CA TYR A 339 -19.48 -9.77 -5.76
C TYR A 339 -18.24 -9.40 -4.95
N GLY A 340 -17.80 -8.14 -5.08
CA GLY A 340 -16.80 -7.59 -4.18
C GLY A 340 -17.34 -7.58 -2.75
N MET A 341 -16.68 -8.27 -1.84
CA MET A 341 -17.16 -8.48 -0.47
C MET A 341 -17.47 -7.14 0.24
N ALA A 342 -16.50 -6.23 0.29
CA ALA A 342 -16.67 -4.96 1.01
C ALA A 342 -17.67 -4.02 0.31
N THR A 343 -17.64 -3.93 -1.03
CA THR A 343 -18.53 -3.01 -1.76
C THR A 343 -19.98 -3.45 -1.68
N ARG A 344 -20.25 -4.75 -1.81
CA ARG A 344 -21.60 -5.29 -1.63
C ARG A 344 -22.10 -5.10 -0.19
N TRP A 345 -21.24 -5.37 0.80
CA TRP A 345 -21.57 -5.23 2.20
C TRP A 345 -21.85 -3.77 2.60
N LEU A 346 -21.00 -2.82 2.18
CA LEU A 346 -21.22 -1.39 2.40
C LEU A 346 -22.53 -0.90 1.75
N ARG A 347 -22.82 -1.37 0.52
CA ARG A 347 -24.07 -1.04 -0.18
C ARG A 347 -25.33 -1.56 0.54
N ALA A 348 -25.23 -2.72 1.18
CA ALA A 348 -26.31 -3.27 1.98
C ALA A 348 -26.58 -2.47 3.27
N SER A 349 -25.78 -1.42 3.54
CA SER A 349 -25.92 -0.51 4.69
C SER A 349 -26.06 -1.26 6.02
N PRO A 350 -25.07 -2.07 6.41
CA PRO A 350 -25.13 -2.79 7.68
C PRO A 350 -25.21 -1.81 8.85
N PRO A 351 -25.72 -2.24 10.02
CA PRO A 351 -25.93 -1.36 11.18
C PRO A 351 -24.63 -0.74 11.71
N ALA A 352 -23.50 -1.40 11.51
CA ALA A 352 -22.18 -0.89 11.86
C ALA A 352 -21.11 -1.46 10.91
N VAL A 353 -20.11 -0.63 10.64
CA VAL A 353 -18.94 -0.95 9.79
C VAL A 353 -17.68 -0.75 10.62
N LYS A 354 -16.91 -1.80 10.84
CA LYS A 354 -15.62 -1.67 11.52
C LYS A 354 -14.59 -1.02 10.59
N VAL A 355 -14.06 0.12 11.01
CA VAL A 355 -13.13 0.93 10.21
C VAL A 355 -12.01 1.52 11.04
N TYR A 356 -10.92 1.87 10.38
CA TYR A 356 -9.83 2.70 10.92
C TYR A 356 -9.16 3.48 9.80
N CYS A 357 -8.66 4.68 10.13
CA CYS A 357 -7.91 5.50 9.19
C CYS A 357 -6.43 5.09 9.16
N ARG A 358 -5.81 5.24 8.02
CA ARG A 358 -4.38 5.06 7.82
C ARG A 358 -3.81 6.25 7.06
N SER A 359 -2.74 6.81 7.61
CA SER A 359 -2.07 7.94 6.99
C SER A 359 -1.35 7.54 5.71
N ASN A 360 -1.50 8.39 4.68
CA ASN A 360 -0.80 8.28 3.41
C ASN A 360 -0.10 9.62 3.07
N PRO A 361 1.01 9.96 3.77
CA PRO A 361 1.69 11.24 3.60
C PRO A 361 2.15 11.51 2.17
N GLY A 362 2.37 10.44 1.39
CA GLY A 362 2.73 10.55 -0.03
C GLY A 362 1.64 11.15 -0.91
N PHE A 363 0.40 11.26 -0.41
CA PHE A 363 -0.73 11.80 -1.17
C PHE A 363 -1.38 13.04 -0.52
N HIS A 364 -0.76 13.61 0.52
CA HIS A 364 -1.21 14.86 1.13
C HIS A 364 -0.90 16.07 0.23
N LEU A 365 -1.66 17.18 0.41
CA LEU A 365 -1.35 18.45 -0.24
C LEU A 365 0.08 18.90 0.07
N PRO A 366 0.80 19.52 -0.90
CA PRO A 366 2.14 20.01 -0.66
C PRO A 366 2.13 21.14 0.37
N ALA A 367 3.23 21.26 1.14
CA ALA A 367 3.39 22.26 2.17
C ALA A 367 3.31 23.71 1.61
N ASP A 368 3.82 23.92 0.39
CA ASP A 368 3.63 25.17 -0.32
C ASP A 368 2.18 25.33 -0.74
N ALA A 369 1.48 26.27 -0.11
CA ALA A 369 0.08 26.57 -0.37
C ALA A 369 -0.17 27.23 -1.73
N GLN A 370 0.86 27.66 -2.46
CA GLN A 370 0.76 28.27 -3.78
C GLN A 370 1.10 27.30 -4.92
N ALA A 371 1.71 26.15 -4.62
CA ALA A 371 2.09 25.18 -5.62
C ALA A 371 0.86 24.72 -6.45
N PRO A 372 0.90 24.81 -7.79
CA PRO A 372 -0.19 24.34 -8.63
C PRO A 372 -0.41 22.83 -8.51
N LEU A 373 -1.61 22.35 -8.83
CA LEU A 373 -1.95 20.94 -8.79
C LEU A 373 -2.45 20.45 -10.15
N LEU A 374 -1.89 19.35 -10.63
CA LEU A 374 -2.42 18.56 -11.73
C LEU A 374 -3.00 17.25 -11.16
N LEU A 375 -4.32 17.19 -11.09
CA LEU A 375 -5.07 16.06 -10.54
C LEU A 375 -5.52 15.17 -11.69
N ILE A 376 -5.16 13.88 -11.67
CA ILE A 376 -5.52 12.91 -12.72
C ILE A 376 -6.18 11.72 -12.06
N GLY A 377 -7.45 11.50 -12.37
CA GLY A 377 -8.25 10.43 -11.78
C GLY A 377 -9.03 9.64 -12.81
N THR A 378 -9.12 8.32 -12.63
CA THR A 378 -9.97 7.47 -13.45
C THR A 378 -10.92 6.64 -12.59
N GLY A 379 -12.21 6.63 -12.96
CA GLY A 379 -13.22 5.90 -12.18
C GLY A 379 -13.26 6.35 -10.73
N THR A 380 -13.22 5.38 -9.80
CA THR A 380 -13.20 5.67 -8.35
C THR A 380 -11.91 6.30 -7.85
N GLY A 381 -10.87 6.38 -8.69
CA GLY A 381 -9.68 7.21 -8.41
C GLY A 381 -9.97 8.69 -8.25
N ILE A 382 -11.19 9.14 -8.53
CA ILE A 382 -11.65 10.49 -8.18
C ILE A 382 -11.74 10.71 -6.65
N ALA A 383 -11.87 9.65 -5.84
CA ALA A 383 -12.11 9.75 -4.40
C ALA A 383 -11.08 10.61 -3.65
N PRO A 384 -9.77 10.31 -3.68
CA PRO A 384 -8.79 11.12 -2.96
C PRO A 384 -8.68 12.53 -3.54
N LEU A 385 -8.92 12.70 -4.85
CA LEU A 385 -8.90 14.01 -5.49
C LEU A 385 -10.05 14.88 -5.00
N MET A 386 -11.24 14.30 -4.79
CA MET A 386 -12.35 15.00 -4.13
C MET A 386 -11.99 15.39 -2.69
N GLY A 387 -11.30 14.51 -1.96
CA GLY A 387 -10.78 14.82 -0.63
C GLY A 387 -9.87 16.05 -0.64
N LEU A 388 -8.90 16.10 -1.57
CA LEU A 388 -7.99 17.25 -1.73
C LEU A 388 -8.74 18.54 -2.09
N LEU A 389 -9.68 18.48 -3.03
CA LEU A 389 -10.49 19.63 -3.43
C LEU A 389 -11.34 20.17 -2.27
N ARG A 390 -11.98 19.28 -1.50
CA ARG A 390 -12.76 19.62 -0.31
C ARG A 390 -11.89 20.18 0.82
N GLU A 391 -10.67 19.67 0.99
CA GLU A 391 -9.72 20.22 1.98
C GLU A 391 -9.27 21.63 1.59
N MET A 392 -8.99 21.90 0.31
CA MET A 392 -8.68 23.25 -0.18
C MET A 392 -9.86 24.21 0.02
N GLN A 393 -11.07 23.76 -0.31
CA GLN A 393 -12.28 24.54 -0.13
C GLN A 393 -12.50 24.90 1.36
N HIS A 394 -12.38 23.92 2.25
CA HIS A 394 -12.52 24.13 3.69
C HIS A 394 -11.47 25.09 4.27
N SER A 395 -10.22 24.95 3.85
CA SER A 395 -9.11 25.78 4.32
C SER A 395 -9.03 27.15 3.63
N GLY A 396 -9.88 27.44 2.66
CA GLY A 396 -9.85 28.68 1.88
C GLY A 396 -8.63 28.82 0.97
N GLN A 397 -7.89 27.74 0.72
CA GLN A 397 -6.70 27.78 -0.14
C GLN A 397 -7.10 27.93 -1.61
N GLN A 398 -6.51 28.90 -2.26
CA GLN A 398 -6.67 29.11 -3.70
C GLN A 398 -5.37 28.74 -4.39
N ARG A 399 -5.39 27.63 -5.13
CA ARG A 399 -4.27 27.13 -5.95
C ARG A 399 -4.71 27.04 -7.40
N ARG A 400 -3.79 27.24 -8.32
CA ARG A 400 -4.06 26.87 -9.73
C ARG A 400 -4.22 25.34 -9.80
N THR A 401 -5.41 24.89 -10.18
CA THR A 401 -5.73 23.46 -10.23
C THR A 401 -6.23 23.06 -11.61
N CYS A 402 -5.79 21.92 -12.09
CA CYS A 402 -6.30 21.28 -13.29
C CYS A 402 -6.67 19.85 -12.91
N LEU A 403 -7.94 19.48 -13.10
CA LEU A 403 -8.42 18.10 -12.92
C LEU A 403 -8.68 17.49 -14.31
N ILE A 404 -8.06 16.33 -14.56
CA ILE A 404 -8.36 15.47 -15.71
C ILE A 404 -9.07 14.23 -15.18
N PHE A 405 -10.36 14.10 -15.47
CA PHE A 405 -11.16 12.96 -15.02
C PHE A 405 -11.54 12.05 -16.18
N GLY A 406 -11.24 10.75 -16.03
CA GLY A 406 -11.51 9.72 -17.03
C GLY A 406 -12.55 8.70 -16.58
N GLU A 407 -13.52 8.39 -17.48
CA GLU A 407 -14.53 7.34 -17.30
C GLU A 407 -15.03 6.78 -18.64
N LYS A 408 -16.07 5.95 -18.61
CA LYS A 408 -16.59 5.30 -19.81
C LYS A 408 -17.47 6.24 -20.64
N GLN A 409 -18.58 6.68 -20.07
CA GLN A 409 -19.59 7.48 -20.78
C GLN A 409 -19.99 8.69 -19.93
N ARG A 410 -20.02 9.88 -20.53
CA ARG A 410 -20.40 11.12 -19.84
C ARG A 410 -21.82 11.05 -19.28
N ALA A 411 -22.75 10.60 -20.11
CA ALA A 411 -24.17 10.59 -19.76
C ALA A 411 -24.50 9.68 -18.54
N CYS A 412 -23.65 8.67 -18.27
CA CYS A 412 -23.94 7.68 -17.24
C CYS A 412 -22.89 7.63 -16.12
N ASP A 413 -21.64 7.99 -16.41
CA ASP A 413 -20.50 7.64 -15.55
C ASP A 413 -19.71 8.85 -15.08
N PHE A 414 -20.18 10.07 -15.25
CA PHE A 414 -19.50 11.25 -14.72
C PHE A 414 -19.72 11.36 -13.21
N LEU A 415 -18.82 10.74 -12.44
CA LEU A 415 -18.90 10.72 -10.98
C LEU A 415 -18.68 12.14 -10.42
N TYR A 416 -19.52 12.54 -9.46
CA TYR A 416 -19.51 13.88 -8.83
C TYR A 416 -19.66 15.05 -9.81
N GLU A 417 -20.35 14.87 -10.96
CA GLU A 417 -20.50 15.91 -12.00
C GLU A 417 -20.97 17.25 -11.45
N ASP A 418 -22.04 17.24 -10.65
CA ASP A 418 -22.63 18.47 -10.08
C ASP A 418 -21.63 19.20 -9.18
N GLU A 419 -20.93 18.48 -8.31
CA GLU A 419 -19.98 19.06 -7.36
C GLU A 419 -18.73 19.59 -8.10
N LEU A 420 -18.17 18.83 -9.02
CA LEU A 420 -17.01 19.25 -9.82
C LEU A 420 -17.33 20.47 -10.70
N THR A 421 -18.52 20.49 -11.29
CA THR A 421 -18.99 21.62 -12.10
C THR A 421 -19.18 22.87 -11.22
N ALA A 422 -19.75 22.72 -10.03
CA ALA A 422 -19.91 23.83 -9.09
C ALA A 422 -18.55 24.38 -8.62
N LEU A 423 -17.60 23.51 -8.26
CA LEU A 423 -16.24 23.92 -7.89
C LEU A 423 -15.52 24.68 -9.02
N HIS A 424 -15.73 24.24 -10.26
CA HIS A 424 -15.17 24.92 -11.43
C HIS A 424 -15.82 26.29 -11.66
N GLN A 425 -17.14 26.38 -11.61
CA GLN A 425 -17.87 27.64 -11.78
C GLN A 425 -17.55 28.67 -10.68
N GLN A 426 -17.26 28.20 -9.46
CA GLN A 426 -16.87 29.04 -8.33
C GLN A 426 -15.38 29.44 -8.35
N GLY A 427 -14.59 28.94 -9.32
CA GLY A 427 -13.17 29.23 -9.45
C GLY A 427 -12.27 28.47 -8.45
N GLN A 428 -12.81 27.55 -7.67
CA GLN A 428 -12.06 26.71 -6.74
C GLN A 428 -11.33 25.58 -7.48
N LEU A 429 -11.90 25.09 -8.57
CA LEU A 429 -11.24 24.23 -9.56
C LEU A 429 -10.98 25.05 -10.83
N GLY A 430 -9.70 25.36 -11.10
CA GLY A 430 -9.34 26.25 -12.21
C GLY A 430 -9.69 25.69 -13.59
N THR A 431 -9.32 24.42 -13.84
CA THR A 431 -9.60 23.77 -15.12
C THR A 431 -10.17 22.37 -14.86
N LEU A 432 -11.28 22.05 -15.53
CA LEU A 432 -11.88 20.72 -15.52
C LEU A 432 -11.87 20.13 -16.93
N ILE A 433 -11.09 19.07 -17.12
CA ILE A 433 -10.96 18.33 -18.38
C ILE A 433 -11.56 16.94 -18.16
N THR A 434 -12.36 16.46 -19.09
CA THR A 434 -12.97 15.13 -19.01
C THR A 434 -12.59 14.26 -20.19
N ALA A 435 -12.36 12.97 -19.96
CA ALA A 435 -12.03 11.99 -20.98
C ALA A 435 -12.97 10.79 -20.85
N PHE A 436 -13.95 10.71 -21.77
CA PHE A 436 -14.92 9.62 -21.78
C PHE A 436 -14.62 8.65 -22.92
N SER A 437 -14.19 7.44 -22.54
CA SER A 437 -13.61 6.47 -23.48
C SER A 437 -14.60 5.81 -24.43
N ARG A 438 -15.92 6.04 -24.26
CA ARG A 438 -17.00 5.42 -25.04
C ARG A 438 -18.02 6.41 -25.59
N ASP A 439 -17.74 7.71 -25.55
CA ASP A 439 -18.64 8.74 -26.09
C ASP A 439 -18.45 8.96 -27.60
N GLY A 440 -17.26 8.70 -28.11
CA GLY A 440 -16.91 8.87 -29.51
C GLY A 440 -16.75 7.56 -30.28
N GLN A 441 -16.49 7.66 -31.59
CA GLN A 441 -16.16 6.52 -32.44
C GLN A 441 -14.80 5.90 -32.07
N SER A 442 -13.83 6.71 -31.62
CA SER A 442 -12.54 6.29 -31.10
C SER A 442 -12.46 6.46 -29.61
N LYS A 443 -11.72 5.57 -28.95
CA LYS A 443 -11.53 5.64 -27.52
C LYS A 443 -10.71 6.87 -27.12
N TYR A 444 -11.23 7.65 -26.18
CA TYR A 444 -10.57 8.86 -25.66
C TYR A 444 -10.29 8.69 -24.17
N TYR A 445 -9.01 8.64 -23.81
CA TYR A 445 -8.52 8.42 -22.44
C TYR A 445 -7.79 9.65 -21.90
N VAL A 446 -7.50 9.67 -20.61
CA VAL A 446 -6.81 10.76 -19.90
C VAL A 446 -5.45 11.13 -20.54
N GLN A 447 -4.69 10.17 -21.08
CA GLN A 447 -3.44 10.45 -21.79
C GLN A 447 -3.65 11.24 -23.09
N HIS A 448 -4.77 11.03 -23.78
CA HIS A 448 -5.13 11.83 -24.97
C HIS A 448 -5.51 13.25 -24.58
N ALA A 449 -6.25 13.40 -23.46
CA ALA A 449 -6.57 14.71 -22.90
C ALA A 449 -5.31 15.49 -22.48
N ILE A 450 -4.28 14.82 -21.95
CA ILE A 450 -2.98 15.44 -21.67
C ILE A 450 -2.35 15.97 -22.95
N ALA A 451 -2.36 15.20 -24.03
CA ALA A 451 -1.80 15.61 -25.31
C ALA A 451 -2.56 16.80 -25.94
N ASP A 452 -3.89 16.76 -25.91
CA ASP A 452 -4.73 17.85 -26.46
C ASP A 452 -4.57 19.16 -25.67
N HIS A 453 -4.25 19.08 -24.38
CA HIS A 453 -4.02 20.25 -23.51
C HIS A 453 -2.53 20.47 -23.17
N ALA A 454 -1.63 19.99 -24.02
CA ALA A 454 -0.17 19.96 -23.79
C ALA A 454 0.41 21.30 -23.34
N LEU A 455 0.05 22.41 -23.97
CA LEU A 455 0.56 23.74 -23.63
C LEU A 455 0.17 24.16 -22.21
N HIS A 456 -1.09 23.96 -21.82
CA HIS A 456 -1.59 24.30 -20.49
C HIS A 456 -0.90 23.45 -19.41
N ILE A 457 -0.81 22.13 -19.62
CA ILE A 457 -0.22 21.20 -18.65
C ILE A 457 1.28 21.46 -18.52
N ARG A 458 1.98 21.70 -19.63
CA ARG A 458 3.40 22.08 -19.61
C ARG A 458 3.63 23.35 -18.79
N GLN A 459 2.80 24.36 -18.96
CA GLN A 459 2.91 25.61 -18.19
C GLN A 459 2.72 25.33 -16.69
N LEU A 460 1.71 24.54 -16.30
CA LEU A 460 1.53 24.14 -14.89
C LEU A 460 2.75 23.43 -14.31
N LEU A 461 3.33 22.49 -15.06
CA LEU A 461 4.51 21.73 -14.62
C LEU A 461 5.75 22.63 -14.50
N THR A 462 5.93 23.58 -15.43
CA THR A 462 7.00 24.58 -15.39
C THR A 462 6.85 25.49 -14.17
N ASP A 463 5.63 25.84 -13.80
CA ASP A 463 5.30 26.67 -12.63
C ASP A 463 5.32 25.90 -11.31
N GLY A 464 5.84 24.67 -11.32
CA GLY A 464 6.05 23.88 -10.11
C GLY A 464 4.90 22.97 -9.70
N ALA A 465 3.95 22.66 -10.60
CA ALA A 465 2.80 21.82 -10.25
C ALA A 465 3.20 20.44 -9.71
N HIS A 466 2.46 19.99 -8.69
CA HIS A 466 2.48 18.62 -8.22
C HIS A 466 1.42 17.78 -8.97
N ILE A 467 1.80 16.58 -9.39
CA ILE A 467 0.89 15.63 -10.03
C ILE A 467 0.33 14.68 -8.97
N TYR A 468 -0.99 14.53 -8.94
CA TYR A 468 -1.70 13.52 -8.15
C TYR A 468 -2.39 12.56 -9.10
N LEU A 469 -1.99 11.30 -9.09
CA LEU A 469 -2.49 10.25 -9.98
C LEU A 469 -3.18 9.16 -9.17
N CYS A 470 -4.47 8.93 -9.43
CA CYS A 470 -5.21 7.86 -8.79
C CYS A 470 -6.09 7.07 -9.76
N GLY A 471 -6.06 5.74 -9.65
CA GLY A 471 -6.85 4.83 -10.46
C GLY A 471 -6.26 3.43 -10.61
N ASN A 472 -6.79 2.66 -11.58
CA ASN A 472 -6.34 1.30 -11.81
C ASN A 472 -4.93 1.26 -12.42
N LYS A 473 -4.01 0.61 -11.70
CA LYS A 473 -2.57 0.53 -12.06
C LYS A 473 -2.33 -0.07 -13.44
N ALA A 474 -3.06 -1.11 -13.79
CA ALA A 474 -2.77 -1.96 -14.96
C ALA A 474 -2.64 -1.21 -16.29
N HIS A 475 -3.25 -0.01 -16.41
CA HIS A 475 -3.33 0.73 -17.67
C HIS A 475 -3.05 2.22 -17.53
N LEU A 476 -2.85 2.73 -16.32
CA LEU A 476 -2.79 4.17 -16.08
C LEU A 476 -1.36 4.70 -15.95
N GLU A 477 -0.52 4.07 -15.15
CA GLU A 477 0.81 4.57 -14.81
C GLU A 477 1.69 4.79 -16.05
N ASP A 478 1.89 3.75 -16.84
CA ASP A 478 2.75 3.81 -18.03
C ASP A 478 2.22 4.78 -19.08
N ALA A 479 0.89 4.80 -19.29
CA ALA A 479 0.27 5.67 -20.28
C ALA A 479 0.40 7.16 -19.90
N ILE A 480 0.24 7.48 -18.61
CA ILE A 480 0.42 8.85 -18.11
C ILE A 480 1.89 9.24 -18.12
N ALA A 481 2.80 8.34 -17.70
CA ALA A 481 4.24 8.60 -17.75
C ALA A 481 4.71 8.92 -19.17
N GLN A 482 4.25 8.16 -20.17
CA GLN A 482 4.54 8.41 -21.58
C GLN A 482 3.98 9.77 -22.05
N ALA A 483 2.72 10.09 -21.71
CA ALA A 483 2.10 11.35 -22.10
C ALA A 483 2.81 12.58 -21.47
N ILE A 484 3.23 12.48 -20.20
CA ILE A 484 3.99 13.53 -19.51
C ILE A 484 5.39 13.69 -20.11
N ASN A 485 6.09 12.57 -20.41
CA ASN A 485 7.42 12.63 -21.05
C ASN A 485 7.36 13.27 -22.44
N ALA A 486 6.32 12.97 -23.23
CA ALA A 486 6.11 13.58 -24.54
C ALA A 486 5.96 15.12 -24.49
N LEU A 487 5.52 15.68 -23.37
CA LEU A 487 5.47 17.14 -23.18
C LEU A 487 6.86 17.78 -23.16
N ASP A 488 7.87 17.06 -22.70
CA ASP A 488 9.26 17.55 -22.62
C ASP A 488 9.97 17.42 -23.97
N GLU A 489 9.79 16.32 -24.69
CA GLU A 489 10.39 16.04 -25.99
C GLU A 489 9.99 17.09 -27.04
N ALA A 490 8.75 17.54 -27.01
CA ALA A 490 8.24 18.58 -27.92
C ALA A 490 8.90 19.97 -27.71
N SER A 491 9.66 20.18 -26.61
CA SER A 491 10.41 21.40 -26.35
C SER A 491 11.91 21.30 -26.69
N GLN A 492 12.42 20.08 -26.99
CA GLN A 492 13.86 19.82 -27.19
C GLN A 492 14.25 19.70 -28.68
N THR A 493 13.48 20.28 -29.61
CA THR A 493 13.74 20.18 -31.06
C THR A 493 15.12 20.75 -31.50
N ASP A 494 15.93 21.32 -30.58
CA ASP A 494 17.24 21.90 -30.88
C ASP A 494 18.40 21.47 -29.97
N ALA A 495 18.22 20.52 -29.03
CA ALA A 495 19.30 20.07 -28.15
C ALA A 495 19.79 18.66 -28.51
N LYS A 496 21.09 18.53 -28.78
CA LYS A 496 21.78 17.25 -29.01
C LYS A 496 21.50 16.29 -27.85
N ALA A 497 20.98 15.10 -28.18
CA ALA A 497 20.71 14.02 -27.25
C ALA A 497 21.99 13.60 -26.51
N ASP A 498 22.13 14.00 -25.28
CA ASP A 498 23.11 13.45 -24.35
C ASP A 498 22.47 12.23 -23.64
N THR A 499 23.10 11.09 -23.75
CA THR A 499 22.55 9.74 -23.52
C THR A 499 22.28 9.35 -22.06
N GLN A 500 22.23 10.31 -21.12
CA GLN A 500 21.96 10.09 -19.68
C GLN A 500 20.90 11.02 -19.07
N THR A 501 20.06 11.66 -19.86
CA THR A 501 19.10 12.64 -19.33
C THR A 501 17.87 11.92 -18.74
N GLN A 502 17.57 12.12 -17.46
CA GLN A 502 16.36 11.65 -16.81
C GLN A 502 15.12 12.17 -17.54
N THR A 503 14.10 11.32 -17.71
CA THR A 503 12.80 11.74 -18.26
C THR A 503 12.10 12.75 -17.35
N LEU A 504 11.15 13.52 -17.90
CA LEU A 504 10.37 14.46 -17.09
C LEU A 504 9.68 13.77 -15.91
N TRP A 505 9.11 12.58 -16.15
CA TRP A 505 8.51 11.75 -15.10
C TRP A 505 9.48 11.43 -13.97
N GLN A 506 10.68 10.98 -14.30
CA GLN A 506 11.72 10.67 -13.32
C GLN A 506 12.18 11.91 -12.54
N ARG A 507 12.30 13.08 -13.21
CA ARG A 507 12.63 14.34 -12.54
C ARG A 507 11.55 14.77 -11.56
N LEU A 508 10.27 14.69 -11.93
CA LEU A 508 9.13 14.97 -11.06
C LEU A 508 9.12 14.07 -9.83
N GLN A 509 9.41 12.77 -10.02
CA GLN A 509 9.52 11.82 -8.92
C GLN A 509 10.67 12.14 -7.98
N ALA A 510 11.85 12.44 -8.52
CA ALA A 510 13.03 12.83 -7.73
C ALA A 510 12.82 14.16 -6.95
N GLN A 511 12.01 15.08 -7.49
CA GLN A 511 11.62 16.33 -6.84
C GLN A 511 10.50 16.18 -5.80
N GLY A 512 9.94 14.98 -5.60
CA GLY A 512 8.79 14.77 -4.71
C GLY A 512 7.48 15.41 -5.20
N ARG A 513 7.36 15.67 -6.52
CA ARG A 513 6.20 16.32 -7.15
C ARG A 513 5.24 15.34 -7.82
N LEU A 514 5.50 14.04 -7.70
CA LEU A 514 4.66 12.97 -8.23
C LEU A 514 4.08 12.16 -7.07
N HIS A 515 2.77 12.18 -6.95
CA HIS A 515 1.99 11.51 -5.92
C HIS A 515 1.08 10.48 -6.58
N GLN A 516 1.19 9.22 -6.20
CA GLN A 516 0.48 8.13 -6.84
C GLN A 516 -0.27 7.27 -5.83
N GLU A 517 -1.53 6.97 -6.12
CA GLU A 517 -2.34 5.98 -5.41
C GLU A 517 -3.00 5.08 -6.46
N LEU A 518 -2.32 3.98 -6.79
CA LEU A 518 -2.69 3.05 -7.87
C LEU A 518 -3.07 1.69 -7.27
N TYR A 519 -4.23 1.15 -7.68
CA TYR A 519 -4.81 -0.10 -7.18
C TYR A 519 -5.18 -1.10 -8.27
#